data_b6a137b36a96365a2746107978518f09
#
_entry.id   b6a137b36a96365a2746107978518f09
#
_cell.length_a   1.000
_cell.length_b   1.000
_cell.length_c   1.000
_cell.angle_alpha   90.00
_cell.angle_beta   90.00
_cell.angle_gamma   90.00
#
_symmetry.space_group_name_H-M   'P 1'
#
loop_
_entity.id
_entity.type
_entity.pdbx_description
1 polymer ?
#
loop_
_entity_poly.entity_id
_entity_poly.type
_entity_poly.pdbx_seq_one_letter_code
_entity_poly.pdbx_strand_id
1 'polypeptide(L)'
;MQLIRGLSKVSQCLSSCVLTIGNFDGVHLGHQAILRHLRQKADELNLPMAVMLFEPQPQEFFLGDKAPARLMRLRDKLYYLKQAGVDVVIIAKFDRTFANLPAQQFIEDWLVRKLNVKFLSIGDDFKFGAKRQGNFALLQHAGDKFGFTVEDNRSFCLDALRISSTAIREALAKDDLTLAEKLLGRPYRILGRVIHGNQLGRTIEFPTANIRLHRQVNPVKGVYAVKVRLKSGAFFNGVANIGTRPTVNGVNQLLEAHLFDFQGDLYGQWLDVELCHKIRNEMKFPSFDDLKAQIAQDVETAKNVFKTDRTL
;
A
#
# COMPACT_ATOMS: atom_id res chain seq x y z
N MET A 1 4.51 17.28 5.70
CA MET A 1 3.72 16.80 4.55
C MET A 1 2.28 17.27 4.70
N GLN A 2 1.81 18.06 3.76
CA GLN A 2 0.42 18.52 3.67
C GLN A 2 -0.42 17.52 2.87
N LEU A 3 -1.66 17.28 3.26
CA LEU A 3 -2.60 16.43 2.56
C LEU A 3 -3.75 17.25 2.00
N ILE A 4 -3.90 17.28 0.68
CA ILE A 4 -4.97 18.00 -0.01
C ILE A 4 -5.96 16.96 -0.56
N ARG A 5 -7.20 17.00 -0.08
CA ARG A 5 -8.28 16.15 -0.58
C ARG A 5 -9.20 16.94 -1.49
N GLY A 6 -9.31 16.51 -2.73
CA GLY A 6 -10.08 17.18 -3.77
C GLY A 6 -9.34 18.39 -4.34
N LEU A 7 -9.49 18.54 -5.64
CA LEU A 7 -8.68 19.48 -6.44
C LEU A 7 -9.21 20.91 -6.43
N SER A 8 -10.41 21.15 -5.90
CA SER A 8 -10.93 22.49 -5.71
C SER A 8 -10.15 23.33 -4.68
N LYS A 9 -9.41 22.67 -3.78
CA LYS A 9 -8.64 23.32 -2.72
C LYS A 9 -7.15 23.51 -3.03
N VAL A 10 -6.68 22.97 -4.16
CA VAL A 10 -5.24 22.91 -4.46
C VAL A 10 -4.65 24.31 -4.66
N SER A 11 -5.30 25.15 -5.44
CA SER A 11 -4.82 26.51 -5.73
C SER A 11 -4.78 27.44 -4.51
N GLN A 12 -5.49 27.09 -3.45
CA GLN A 12 -5.42 27.81 -2.17
C GLN A 12 -4.22 27.40 -1.30
N CYS A 13 -3.65 26.24 -1.58
CA CYS A 13 -2.64 25.59 -0.73
C CYS A 13 -1.28 25.46 -1.42
N LEU A 14 -1.21 25.63 -2.73
CA LEU A 14 -0.03 25.35 -3.53
C LEU A 14 0.09 26.37 -4.67
N SER A 15 1.15 27.17 -4.68
CA SER A 15 1.39 28.17 -5.72
C SER A 15 2.06 27.57 -6.97
N SER A 16 2.95 26.61 -6.78
CA SER A 16 3.62 25.82 -7.83
C SER A 16 4.26 24.59 -7.23
N CYS A 17 4.65 23.60 -8.04
CA CYS A 17 5.27 22.36 -7.54
C CYS A 17 6.10 21.62 -8.57
N VAL A 18 6.92 20.72 -8.05
CA VAL A 18 7.52 19.57 -8.75
C VAL A 18 6.60 18.39 -8.48
N LEU A 19 6.07 17.75 -9.53
CA LEU A 19 4.97 16.78 -9.43
C LEU A 19 5.36 15.41 -9.97
N THR A 20 4.90 14.37 -9.30
CA THR A 20 4.73 13.04 -9.90
C THR A 20 3.30 12.53 -9.71
N ILE A 21 2.82 11.70 -10.64
CA ILE A 21 1.45 11.16 -10.66
C ILE A 21 1.52 9.65 -10.73
N GLY A 22 0.83 8.95 -9.85
CA GLY A 22 0.80 7.49 -9.88
C GLY A 22 0.05 6.88 -8.70
N ASN A 23 -0.09 5.56 -8.70
CA ASN A 23 -0.74 4.86 -7.61
C ASN A 23 0.17 4.71 -6.38
N PHE A 24 1.47 4.68 -6.57
CA PHE A 24 2.48 4.48 -5.51
C PHE A 24 2.13 3.30 -4.58
N ASP A 25 1.56 2.22 -5.16
CA ASP A 25 1.14 1.07 -4.38
C ASP A 25 2.36 0.25 -3.95
N GLY A 26 2.52 0.10 -2.63
CA GLY A 26 3.69 -0.51 -2.02
C GLY A 26 4.81 0.48 -1.68
N VAL A 27 4.90 1.68 -2.27
CA VAL A 27 6.04 2.62 -2.13
C VAL A 27 7.37 1.84 -2.15
N HIS A 28 7.52 0.98 -3.17
CA HIS A 28 8.65 0.08 -3.38
C HIS A 28 9.93 0.82 -3.79
N LEU A 29 11.06 0.13 -3.89
CA LEU A 29 12.35 0.74 -4.20
C LEU A 29 12.35 1.57 -5.48
N GLY A 30 11.61 1.13 -6.53
CA GLY A 30 11.42 1.93 -7.74
C GLY A 30 10.70 3.26 -7.46
N HIS A 31 9.63 3.25 -6.67
CA HIS A 31 8.98 4.50 -6.25
C HIS A 31 9.88 5.38 -5.40
N GLN A 32 10.66 4.78 -4.48
CA GLN A 32 11.60 5.53 -3.64
C GLN A 32 12.71 6.19 -4.47
N ALA A 33 13.17 5.54 -5.54
CA ALA A 33 14.16 6.11 -6.44
C ALA A 33 13.58 7.32 -7.21
N ILE A 34 12.35 7.20 -7.73
CA ILE A 34 11.63 8.32 -8.35
C ILE A 34 11.48 9.49 -7.37
N LEU A 35 11.07 9.22 -6.13
CA LEU A 35 10.89 10.27 -5.13
C LEU A 35 12.21 10.95 -4.74
N ARG A 36 13.32 10.20 -4.67
CA ARG A 36 14.65 10.80 -4.43
C ARG A 36 15.07 11.74 -5.56
N HIS A 37 14.89 11.32 -6.80
CA HIS A 37 15.18 12.17 -7.95
C HIS A 37 14.28 13.41 -7.97
N LEU A 38 12.98 13.23 -7.71
CA LEU A 38 12.03 14.33 -7.65
C LEU A 38 12.38 15.33 -6.52
N ARG A 39 12.91 14.83 -5.38
CA ARG A 39 13.38 15.70 -4.27
C ARG A 39 14.53 16.58 -4.73
N GLN A 40 15.52 16.03 -5.44
CA GLN A 40 16.63 16.81 -6.00
C GLN A 40 16.12 17.94 -6.92
N LYS A 41 15.17 17.63 -7.81
CA LYS A 41 14.55 18.63 -8.69
C LYS A 41 13.76 19.70 -7.93
N ALA A 42 13.07 19.30 -6.89
CA ALA A 42 12.33 20.23 -6.04
C ALA A 42 13.27 21.17 -5.27
N ASP A 43 14.42 20.67 -4.80
CA ASP A 43 15.43 21.47 -4.14
C ASP A 43 16.13 22.43 -5.13
N GLU A 44 16.49 21.95 -6.34
CA GLU A 44 17.07 22.78 -7.42
C GLU A 44 16.16 23.96 -7.81
N LEU A 45 14.86 23.72 -7.87
CA LEU A 45 13.87 24.71 -8.24
C LEU A 45 13.32 25.51 -7.06
N ASN A 46 13.72 25.17 -5.84
CA ASN A 46 13.17 25.73 -4.59
C ASN A 46 11.63 25.66 -4.54
N LEU A 47 11.09 24.49 -4.90
CA LEU A 47 9.64 24.23 -4.98
C LEU A 47 9.25 23.02 -4.12
N PRO A 48 8.01 22.93 -3.63
CA PRO A 48 7.54 21.76 -2.92
C PRO A 48 7.43 20.53 -3.84
N MET A 49 7.86 19.37 -3.32
CA MET A 49 7.67 18.08 -3.95
C MET A 49 6.25 17.57 -3.71
N ALA A 50 5.48 17.39 -4.76
CA ALA A 50 4.09 16.94 -4.73
C ALA A 50 3.92 15.55 -5.35
N VAL A 51 3.04 14.74 -4.77
CA VAL A 51 2.59 13.46 -5.31
C VAL A 51 1.08 13.49 -5.49
N MET A 52 0.60 13.23 -6.69
CA MET A 52 -0.83 13.07 -6.96
C MET A 52 -1.19 11.59 -6.98
N LEU A 53 -2.17 11.22 -6.15
CA LEU A 53 -2.74 9.89 -6.02
C LEU A 53 -4.21 9.90 -6.43
N PHE A 54 -4.69 8.75 -6.87
CA PHE A 54 -6.10 8.52 -7.16
C PHE A 54 -6.76 7.65 -6.09
N GLU A 55 -7.96 8.03 -5.64
CA GLU A 55 -8.72 7.25 -4.67
C GLU A 55 -10.21 7.25 -5.05
N PRO A 56 -10.81 6.05 -5.32
CA PRO A 56 -10.13 4.75 -5.45
C PRO A 56 -9.08 4.73 -6.56
N GLN A 57 -8.25 3.69 -6.61
CA GLN A 57 -7.30 3.53 -7.73
C GLN A 57 -8.09 3.30 -9.03
N PRO A 58 -7.60 3.79 -10.19
CA PRO A 58 -8.32 3.65 -11.47
C PRO A 58 -8.73 2.21 -11.78
N GLN A 59 -7.85 1.24 -11.53
CA GLN A 59 -8.18 -0.17 -11.75
C GLN A 59 -9.29 -0.68 -10.84
N GLU A 60 -9.37 -0.22 -9.59
CA GLU A 60 -10.47 -0.58 -8.69
C GLU A 60 -11.80 0.00 -9.15
N PHE A 61 -11.77 1.24 -9.65
CA PHE A 61 -12.98 1.87 -10.20
C PHE A 61 -13.53 1.12 -11.41
N PHE A 62 -12.66 0.66 -12.33
CA PHE A 62 -13.09 -0.01 -13.56
C PHE A 62 -13.33 -1.51 -13.40
N LEU A 63 -12.57 -2.21 -12.56
CA LEU A 63 -12.56 -3.67 -12.47
C LEU A 63 -13.26 -4.21 -11.21
N GLY A 64 -13.57 -3.36 -10.22
CA GLY A 64 -14.17 -3.79 -8.96
C GLY A 64 -13.37 -4.91 -8.29
N ASP A 65 -14.04 -6.03 -8.00
CA ASP A 65 -13.41 -7.20 -7.34
C ASP A 65 -12.36 -7.91 -8.20
N LYS A 66 -12.28 -7.61 -9.50
CA LYS A 66 -11.23 -8.12 -10.40
C LYS A 66 -9.99 -7.25 -10.43
N ALA A 67 -9.99 -6.15 -9.68
CA ALA A 67 -8.81 -5.29 -9.58
C ALA A 67 -7.64 -6.00 -8.91
N PRO A 68 -6.39 -5.67 -9.29
CA PRO A 68 -5.22 -6.18 -8.58
C PRO A 68 -5.27 -5.86 -7.09
N ALA A 69 -4.83 -6.80 -6.25
CA ALA A 69 -4.79 -6.61 -4.81
C ALA A 69 -3.96 -5.38 -4.42
N ARG A 70 -4.46 -4.54 -3.52
CA ARG A 70 -3.68 -3.44 -2.94
C ARG A 70 -2.54 -3.98 -2.08
N LEU A 71 -1.34 -3.49 -2.31
CA LEU A 71 -0.20 -3.79 -1.45
C LEU A 71 -0.32 -3.07 -0.10
N MET A 72 -0.87 -1.85 -0.10
CA MET A 72 -1.06 -1.07 1.13
C MET A 72 -2.28 -0.15 1.05
N ARG A 73 -2.82 0.20 2.20
CA ARG A 73 -3.90 1.19 2.30
C ARG A 73 -3.36 2.60 2.13
N LEU A 74 -4.26 3.54 1.81
CA LEU A 74 -3.91 4.96 1.66
C LEU A 74 -3.15 5.51 2.87
N ARG A 75 -3.57 5.18 4.10
CA ARG A 75 -2.90 5.63 5.32
C ARG A 75 -1.44 5.20 5.38
N ASP A 76 -1.18 3.94 5.06
CA ASP A 76 0.16 3.36 5.10
C ASP A 76 1.03 3.98 4.00
N LYS A 77 0.45 4.21 2.83
CA LYS A 77 1.09 4.93 1.72
C LYS A 77 1.49 6.35 2.13
N LEU A 78 0.60 7.09 2.77
CA LEU A 78 0.90 8.44 3.26
C LEU A 78 2.05 8.46 4.27
N TYR A 79 2.14 7.44 5.14
CA TYR A 79 3.27 7.30 6.06
C TYR A 79 4.60 7.17 5.31
N TYR A 80 4.69 6.25 4.33
CA TYR A 80 5.92 6.04 3.57
C TYR A 80 6.26 7.19 2.63
N LEU A 81 5.29 7.86 2.04
CA LEU A 81 5.52 9.08 1.25
C LEU A 81 6.08 10.20 2.12
N LYS A 82 5.59 10.36 3.34
CA LYS A 82 6.16 11.32 4.30
C LYS A 82 7.62 10.98 4.65
N GLN A 83 7.93 9.71 4.87
CA GLN A 83 9.31 9.24 5.13
C GLN A 83 10.23 9.50 3.93
N ALA A 84 9.71 9.44 2.71
CA ALA A 84 10.44 9.75 1.48
C ALA A 84 10.58 11.26 1.20
N GLY A 85 10.19 12.12 2.15
CA GLY A 85 10.39 13.56 2.04
C GLY A 85 9.34 14.30 1.19
N VAL A 86 8.18 13.69 0.88
CA VAL A 86 7.10 14.35 0.14
C VAL A 86 6.53 15.50 0.96
N ASP A 87 6.44 16.71 0.35
CA ASP A 87 5.89 17.88 1.00
C ASP A 87 4.37 17.94 0.91
N VAL A 88 3.82 17.58 -0.25
CA VAL A 88 2.39 17.67 -0.54
C VAL A 88 1.89 16.37 -1.18
N VAL A 89 0.82 15.80 -0.64
CA VAL A 89 0.07 14.72 -1.28
C VAL A 89 -1.31 15.23 -1.69
N ILE A 90 -1.61 15.08 -2.97
CA ILE A 90 -2.89 15.47 -3.57
C ILE A 90 -3.68 14.18 -3.83
N ILE A 91 -4.85 14.04 -3.23
CA ILE A 91 -5.76 12.92 -3.48
C ILE A 91 -6.85 13.39 -4.44
N ALA A 92 -6.75 12.94 -5.67
CA ALA A 92 -7.78 13.12 -6.68
C ALA A 92 -8.85 12.02 -6.52
N LYS A 93 -10.10 12.41 -6.33
CA LYS A 93 -11.21 11.46 -6.37
C LYS A 93 -11.34 10.89 -7.78
N PHE A 94 -11.17 9.56 -7.92
CA PHE A 94 -11.35 8.90 -9.20
C PHE A 94 -12.80 8.42 -9.31
N ASP A 95 -13.62 9.19 -9.97
CA ASP A 95 -15.03 8.88 -10.24
C ASP A 95 -15.33 8.99 -11.73
N ARG A 96 -16.58 8.76 -12.10
CA ARG A 96 -17.04 8.81 -13.51
C ARG A 96 -16.75 10.16 -14.18
N THR A 97 -16.87 11.25 -13.44
CA THR A 97 -16.56 12.61 -13.94
C THR A 97 -15.09 12.73 -14.28
N PHE A 98 -14.21 12.32 -13.35
CA PHE A 98 -12.77 12.36 -13.59
C PHE A 98 -12.32 11.39 -14.70
N ALA A 99 -12.91 10.19 -14.75
CA ALA A 99 -12.60 9.18 -15.78
C ALA A 99 -12.97 9.64 -17.20
N ASN A 100 -13.96 10.53 -17.33
CA ASN A 100 -14.39 11.11 -18.61
C ASN A 100 -13.74 12.48 -18.91
N LEU A 101 -12.82 12.95 -18.08
CA LEU A 101 -12.15 14.22 -18.29
C LEU A 101 -11.24 14.16 -19.55
N PRO A 102 -11.41 15.02 -20.55
CA PRO A 102 -10.51 15.06 -21.70
C PRO A 102 -9.05 15.28 -21.30
N ALA A 103 -8.11 14.65 -22.03
CA ALA A 103 -6.68 14.76 -21.71
C ALA A 103 -6.20 16.23 -21.75
N GLN A 104 -6.64 17.02 -22.73
CA GLN A 104 -6.30 18.43 -22.82
C GLN A 104 -6.80 19.23 -21.61
N GLN A 105 -8.03 18.96 -21.18
CA GLN A 105 -8.61 19.64 -20.03
C GLN A 105 -7.87 19.24 -18.72
N PHE A 106 -7.44 17.99 -18.59
CA PHE A 106 -6.58 17.57 -17.47
C PHE A 106 -5.28 18.38 -17.43
N ILE A 107 -4.63 18.58 -18.57
CA ILE A 107 -3.39 19.36 -18.66
C ILE A 107 -3.67 20.83 -18.28
N GLU A 108 -4.59 21.47 -18.98
CA GLU A 108 -4.79 22.91 -18.83
C GLU A 108 -5.38 23.31 -17.47
N ASP A 109 -6.42 22.57 -17.01
CA ASP A 109 -7.09 22.93 -15.75
C ASP A 109 -6.33 22.49 -14.52
N TRP A 110 -5.67 21.31 -14.57
CA TRP A 110 -5.10 20.70 -13.40
C TRP A 110 -3.60 20.94 -13.30
N LEU A 111 -2.84 20.58 -14.34
CA LEU A 111 -1.39 20.74 -14.29
C LEU A 111 -0.98 22.21 -14.39
N VAL A 112 -1.60 22.97 -15.32
CA VAL A 112 -1.23 24.37 -15.57
C VAL A 112 -1.94 25.32 -14.58
N ARG A 113 -3.28 25.42 -14.64
CA ARG A 113 -4.01 26.44 -13.90
C ARG A 113 -4.07 26.21 -12.40
N LYS A 114 -4.27 24.96 -11.95
CA LYS A 114 -4.47 24.69 -10.51
C LYS A 114 -3.18 24.36 -9.78
N LEU A 115 -2.30 23.56 -10.39
CA LEU A 115 -1.06 23.09 -9.76
C LEU A 115 0.15 23.94 -10.13
N ASN A 116 0.06 24.70 -11.23
CA ASN A 116 1.16 25.48 -11.77
C ASN A 116 2.47 24.67 -11.77
N VAL A 117 2.38 23.43 -12.34
CA VAL A 117 3.49 22.50 -12.36
C VAL A 117 4.67 23.09 -13.09
N LYS A 118 5.88 23.01 -12.51
CA LYS A 118 7.14 23.45 -13.15
C LYS A 118 7.99 22.27 -13.63
N PHE A 119 7.85 21.15 -12.97
CA PHE A 119 8.51 19.90 -13.37
C PHE A 119 7.55 18.73 -13.10
N LEU A 120 7.37 17.87 -14.10
CA LEU A 120 6.51 16.69 -14.06
C LEU A 120 7.33 15.44 -14.34
N SER A 121 7.38 14.51 -13.40
CA SER A 121 8.03 13.21 -13.56
C SER A 121 6.98 12.09 -13.58
N ILE A 122 6.90 11.35 -14.69
CA ILE A 122 5.91 10.28 -14.91
C ILE A 122 6.55 9.10 -15.68
N GLY A 123 5.91 7.92 -15.63
CA GLY A 123 6.34 6.79 -16.47
C GLY A 123 6.01 7.01 -17.96
N ASP A 124 6.84 6.45 -18.82
CA ASP A 124 6.65 6.44 -20.28
C ASP A 124 5.33 5.75 -20.70
N ASP A 125 4.87 4.81 -19.92
CA ASP A 125 3.61 4.07 -20.09
C ASP A 125 2.39 4.79 -19.50
N PHE A 126 2.58 5.98 -18.93
CA PHE A 126 1.50 6.75 -18.30
C PHE A 126 0.44 7.16 -19.31
N LYS A 127 -0.80 6.76 -19.05
CA LYS A 127 -1.97 7.12 -19.85
C LYS A 127 -3.00 7.82 -18.97
N PHE A 128 -3.57 8.90 -19.48
CA PHE A 128 -4.54 9.72 -18.74
C PHE A 128 -5.65 10.26 -19.66
N GLY A 129 -6.64 10.89 -19.04
CA GLY A 129 -7.79 11.45 -19.72
C GLY A 129 -8.78 10.40 -20.24
N ALA A 130 -9.91 10.85 -20.72
CA ALA A 130 -10.96 10.00 -21.25
C ALA A 130 -10.43 9.00 -22.28
N LYS A 131 -10.84 7.73 -22.16
CA LYS A 131 -10.40 6.61 -23.02
C LYS A 131 -8.86 6.47 -23.14
N ARG A 132 -8.10 6.95 -22.14
CA ARG A 132 -6.62 6.90 -22.10
C ARG A 132 -5.94 7.60 -23.30
N GLN A 133 -6.54 8.66 -23.83
CA GLN A 133 -6.01 9.38 -25.01
C GLN A 133 -4.75 10.20 -24.71
N GLY A 134 -4.56 10.65 -23.46
CA GLY A 134 -3.34 11.33 -23.05
C GLY A 134 -2.16 10.35 -22.87
N ASN A 135 -0.98 10.80 -23.26
CA ASN A 135 0.27 10.05 -23.18
C ASN A 135 1.45 10.97 -22.86
N PHE A 136 2.65 10.39 -22.75
CA PHE A 136 3.88 11.10 -22.46
C PHE A 136 4.18 12.20 -23.50
N ALA A 137 4.07 11.91 -24.80
CA ALA A 137 4.34 12.88 -25.87
C ALA A 137 3.39 14.09 -25.80
N LEU A 138 2.11 13.87 -25.48
CA LEU A 138 1.17 14.98 -25.29
C LEU A 138 1.57 15.88 -24.11
N LEU A 139 2.10 15.31 -23.03
CA LEU A 139 2.59 16.08 -21.90
C LEU A 139 3.87 16.84 -22.23
N GLN A 140 4.79 16.26 -23.00
CA GLN A 140 5.99 16.96 -23.47
C GLN A 140 5.61 18.19 -24.32
N HIS A 141 4.73 18.01 -25.31
CA HIS A 141 4.24 19.12 -26.12
C HIS A 141 3.54 20.20 -25.29
N ALA A 142 2.77 19.79 -24.29
CA ALA A 142 2.15 20.73 -23.35
C ALA A 142 3.19 21.44 -22.47
N GLY A 143 4.25 20.74 -22.05
CA GLY A 143 5.37 21.32 -21.33
C GLY A 143 6.04 22.45 -22.12
N ASP A 144 6.33 22.21 -23.38
CA ASP A 144 6.89 23.22 -24.31
C ASP A 144 5.95 24.42 -24.46
N LYS A 145 4.64 24.18 -24.57
CA LYS A 145 3.62 25.23 -24.74
C LYS A 145 3.40 26.06 -23.49
N PHE A 146 3.37 25.43 -22.31
CA PHE A 146 2.95 26.07 -21.06
C PHE A 146 4.10 26.33 -20.07
N GLY A 147 5.34 26.02 -20.42
CA GLY A 147 6.53 26.33 -19.64
C GLY A 147 6.74 25.43 -18.43
N PHE A 148 6.59 24.11 -18.58
CA PHE A 148 6.98 23.11 -17.58
C PHE A 148 7.76 21.97 -18.20
N THR A 149 8.73 21.43 -17.46
CA THR A 149 9.55 20.29 -17.92
C THR A 149 8.82 18.98 -17.66
N VAL A 150 8.90 18.05 -18.63
CA VAL A 150 8.39 16.67 -18.47
C VAL A 150 9.54 15.69 -18.60
N GLU A 151 9.72 14.83 -17.62
CA GLU A 151 10.76 13.82 -17.60
C GLU A 151 10.16 12.42 -17.39
N ASP A 152 10.76 11.45 -18.09
CA ASP A 152 10.38 10.05 -17.98
C ASP A 152 11.02 9.39 -16.74
N ASN A 153 10.21 8.71 -15.97
CA ASN A 153 10.65 7.85 -14.88
C ASN A 153 11.22 6.55 -15.43
N ARG A 154 12.54 6.45 -15.52
CA ARG A 154 13.20 5.22 -15.93
C ARG A 154 12.79 4.04 -15.05
N SER A 155 12.59 2.89 -15.67
CA SER A 155 12.35 1.63 -14.94
C SER A 155 13.56 1.28 -14.07
N PHE A 156 13.33 1.01 -12.80
CA PHE A 156 14.37 0.52 -11.89
C PHE A 156 14.35 -1.00 -11.86
N CYS A 157 15.53 -1.61 -11.95
CA CYS A 157 15.72 -3.05 -11.87
C CYS A 157 16.60 -3.40 -10.66
N LEU A 158 16.35 -4.54 -10.05
CA LEU A 158 17.18 -5.20 -9.06
C LEU A 158 17.51 -6.59 -9.60
N ASP A 159 18.80 -6.93 -9.73
CA ASP A 159 19.23 -8.23 -10.28
C ASP A 159 18.53 -8.59 -11.61
N ALA A 160 18.47 -7.63 -12.56
CA ALA A 160 17.75 -7.73 -13.83
C ALA A 160 16.21 -7.84 -13.73
N LEU A 161 15.62 -7.88 -12.53
CA LEU A 161 14.18 -7.88 -12.32
C LEU A 161 13.65 -6.45 -12.22
N ARG A 162 12.67 -6.10 -13.05
CA ARG A 162 11.98 -4.80 -12.96
C ARG A 162 11.23 -4.68 -11.63
N ILE A 163 11.58 -3.66 -10.83
CA ILE A 163 10.89 -3.36 -9.57
C ILE A 163 9.52 -2.73 -9.87
N SER A 164 8.45 -3.45 -9.57
CA SER A 164 7.07 -2.97 -9.81
C SER A 164 6.09 -3.50 -8.78
N SER A 165 4.94 -2.83 -8.62
CA SER A 165 3.85 -3.34 -7.77
C SER A 165 3.32 -4.69 -8.27
N THR A 166 3.40 -4.98 -9.57
CA THR A 166 3.01 -6.27 -10.15
C THR A 166 3.95 -7.38 -9.69
N ALA A 167 5.28 -7.20 -9.81
CA ALA A 167 6.26 -8.18 -9.35
C ALA A 167 6.12 -8.48 -7.84
N ILE A 168 5.82 -7.46 -7.03
CA ILE A 168 5.58 -7.65 -5.59
C ILE A 168 4.30 -8.46 -5.33
N ARG A 169 3.20 -8.20 -6.06
CA ARG A 169 1.98 -8.99 -5.94
C ARG A 169 2.20 -10.44 -6.33
N GLU A 170 2.96 -10.70 -7.39
CA GLU A 170 3.33 -12.05 -7.82
C GLU A 170 4.18 -12.78 -6.79
N ALA A 171 5.16 -12.11 -6.18
CA ALA A 171 5.96 -12.66 -5.09
C ALA A 171 5.07 -13.02 -3.89
N LEU A 172 4.21 -12.10 -3.45
CA LEU A 172 3.29 -12.33 -2.32
C LEU A 172 2.27 -13.44 -2.61
N ALA A 173 1.78 -13.55 -3.86
CA ALA A 173 0.86 -14.61 -4.26
C ALA A 173 1.51 -16.01 -4.27
N LYS A 174 2.85 -16.06 -4.41
CA LYS A 174 3.67 -17.27 -4.31
C LYS A 174 4.23 -17.50 -2.91
N ASP A 175 3.82 -16.70 -1.93
CA ASP A 175 4.33 -16.68 -0.56
C ASP A 175 5.85 -16.40 -0.45
N ASP A 176 6.46 -15.83 -1.51
CA ASP A 176 7.87 -15.41 -1.51
C ASP A 176 8.02 -14.04 -0.83
N LEU A 177 7.99 -14.07 0.50
CA LEU A 177 8.14 -12.88 1.33
C LEU A 177 9.54 -12.26 1.19
N THR A 178 10.56 -13.08 0.95
CA THR A 178 11.95 -12.65 0.77
C THR A 178 12.10 -11.79 -0.49
N LEU A 179 11.54 -12.23 -1.61
CA LEU A 179 11.55 -11.43 -2.84
C LEU A 179 10.71 -10.17 -2.68
N ALA A 180 9.52 -10.29 -2.05
CA ALA A 180 8.68 -9.13 -1.79
C ALA A 180 9.41 -8.06 -0.95
N GLU A 181 10.16 -8.48 0.09
CA GLU A 181 10.98 -7.60 0.92
C GLU A 181 12.11 -6.93 0.11
N LYS A 182 12.84 -7.69 -0.70
CA LYS A 182 13.89 -7.16 -1.58
C LYS A 182 13.34 -6.08 -2.52
N LEU A 183 12.19 -6.29 -3.13
CA LEU A 183 11.56 -5.33 -4.05
C LEU A 183 10.98 -4.11 -3.33
N LEU A 184 10.43 -4.30 -2.12
CA LEU A 184 9.89 -3.22 -1.27
C LEU A 184 11.01 -2.40 -0.60
N GLY A 185 12.18 -3.00 -0.37
CA GLY A 185 13.25 -2.45 0.49
C GLY A 185 12.91 -2.51 1.97
N ARG A 186 11.95 -3.35 2.37
CA ARG A 186 11.50 -3.58 3.75
C ARG A 186 10.57 -4.80 3.82
N PRO A 187 10.42 -5.44 5.00
CA PRO A 187 9.45 -6.50 5.19
C PRO A 187 8.02 -6.09 4.81
N TYR A 188 7.24 -7.05 4.32
CA TYR A 188 5.84 -6.79 4.02
C TYR A 188 5.03 -6.72 5.32
N ARG A 189 4.34 -5.60 5.53
CA ARG A 189 3.62 -5.29 6.76
C ARG A 189 2.17 -4.89 6.51
N ILE A 190 1.35 -5.20 7.50
CA ILE A 190 -0.07 -4.83 7.54
C ILE A 190 -0.31 -4.01 8.81
N LEU A 191 -0.64 -2.73 8.63
CA LEU A 191 -1.01 -1.87 9.75
C LEU A 191 -2.54 -1.88 9.92
N GLY A 192 -3.01 -1.98 11.15
CA GLY A 192 -4.44 -1.94 11.40
C GLY A 192 -4.82 -1.67 12.85
N ARG A 193 -6.06 -1.22 13.02
CA ARG A 193 -6.65 -1.02 14.33
C ARG A 193 -7.34 -2.30 14.76
N VAL A 194 -7.09 -2.73 15.98
CA VAL A 194 -7.75 -3.89 16.58
C VAL A 194 -9.23 -3.58 16.82
N ILE A 195 -10.09 -4.45 16.32
CA ILE A 195 -11.53 -4.38 16.49
C ILE A 195 -12.03 -5.53 17.36
N HIS A 196 -13.23 -5.40 17.92
CA HIS A 196 -13.89 -6.51 18.57
C HIS A 196 -14.24 -7.59 17.52
N GLY A 197 -13.79 -8.82 17.78
CA GLY A 197 -14.17 -10.02 17.03
C GLY A 197 -15.23 -10.83 17.76
N ASN A 198 -15.54 -12.05 17.29
CA ASN A 198 -16.49 -12.96 17.94
C ASN A 198 -15.93 -13.60 19.22
N GLN A 199 -14.72 -13.26 19.65
CA GLN A 199 -14.03 -13.70 20.85
C GLN A 199 -13.86 -15.24 20.98
N LEU A 200 -14.05 -15.99 19.90
CA LEU A 200 -13.90 -17.46 19.87
C LEU A 200 -12.49 -17.90 20.29
N GLY A 201 -11.46 -17.12 19.99
CA GLY A 201 -10.09 -17.43 20.41
C GLY A 201 -9.88 -17.46 21.93
N ARG A 202 -10.69 -16.73 22.72
CA ARG A 202 -10.63 -16.78 24.18
C ARG A 202 -11.12 -18.11 24.74
N THR A 203 -12.13 -18.71 24.10
CA THR A 203 -12.69 -20.00 24.54
C THR A 203 -11.78 -21.19 24.28
N ILE A 204 -10.77 -21.00 23.37
CA ILE A 204 -9.79 -22.02 23.01
C ILE A 204 -8.38 -21.70 23.51
N GLU A 205 -8.22 -20.74 24.43
CA GLU A 205 -6.94 -20.33 25.04
C GLU A 205 -5.94 -19.63 24.09
N PHE A 206 -6.40 -19.25 22.87
CA PHE A 206 -5.61 -18.49 21.88
C PHE A 206 -6.29 -17.14 21.59
N PRO A 207 -6.23 -16.16 22.50
CA PRO A 207 -6.84 -14.85 22.27
C PRO A 207 -6.20 -14.19 21.03
N THR A 208 -7.05 -13.68 20.12
CA THR A 208 -6.60 -13.05 18.87
C THR A 208 -6.99 -11.58 18.80
N ALA A 209 -6.07 -10.76 18.30
CA ALA A 209 -6.31 -9.40 17.89
C ALA A 209 -6.85 -9.39 16.45
N ASN A 210 -8.07 -8.88 16.29
CA ASN A 210 -8.75 -8.85 14.99
C ASN A 210 -8.52 -7.52 14.28
N ILE A 211 -8.02 -7.52 13.05
CA ILE A 211 -7.74 -6.34 12.25
C ILE A 211 -8.51 -6.43 10.93
N ARG A 212 -9.44 -5.49 10.70
CA ARG A 212 -10.12 -5.39 9.39
C ARG A 212 -9.15 -4.79 8.36
N LEU A 213 -8.99 -5.47 7.23
CA LEU A 213 -8.01 -5.08 6.22
C LEU A 213 -8.51 -3.96 5.30
N HIS A 214 -9.82 -3.73 5.21
CA HIS A 214 -10.42 -2.70 4.35
C HIS A 214 -9.87 -2.74 2.90
N ARG A 215 -9.73 -3.94 2.34
CA ARG A 215 -9.30 -4.21 0.97
C ARG A 215 -10.35 -5.07 0.29
N GLN A 216 -10.60 -4.85 -0.99
CA GLN A 216 -11.44 -5.73 -1.79
C GLN A 216 -10.72 -7.06 -2.03
N VAL A 217 -9.48 -7.00 -2.43
CA VAL A 217 -8.60 -8.16 -2.66
C VAL A 217 -7.34 -8.01 -1.82
N ASN A 218 -6.92 -9.10 -1.16
CA ASN A 218 -5.69 -9.13 -0.37
C ASN A 218 -4.60 -9.93 -1.11
N PRO A 219 -3.36 -9.44 -1.17
CA PRO A 219 -2.28 -10.13 -1.88
C PRO A 219 -1.76 -11.38 -1.16
N VAL A 220 -2.10 -11.56 0.11
CA VAL A 220 -1.67 -12.68 0.95
C VAL A 220 -2.85 -13.35 1.62
N LYS A 221 -2.80 -14.68 1.81
CA LYS A 221 -3.82 -15.49 2.50
C LYS A 221 -3.17 -16.65 3.23
N GLY A 222 -3.79 -17.08 4.35
CA GLY A 222 -3.36 -18.22 5.13
C GLY A 222 -2.74 -17.83 6.47
N VAL A 223 -1.97 -18.73 7.06
CA VAL A 223 -1.38 -18.60 8.40
C VAL A 223 0.11 -18.30 8.28
N TYR A 224 0.56 -17.30 9.03
CA TYR A 224 1.93 -16.78 9.00
C TYR A 224 2.51 -16.65 10.40
N ALA A 225 3.80 -16.94 10.56
CA ALA A 225 4.59 -16.43 11.67
C ALA A 225 4.78 -14.92 11.49
N VAL A 226 4.53 -14.13 12.54
CA VAL A 226 4.50 -12.66 12.48
C VAL A 226 5.28 -12.02 13.61
N LYS A 227 5.90 -10.87 13.33
CA LYS A 227 6.38 -9.93 14.36
C LYS A 227 5.38 -8.78 14.46
N VAL A 228 4.87 -8.52 15.64
CA VAL A 228 3.85 -7.49 15.90
C VAL A 228 4.46 -6.37 16.73
N ARG A 229 4.45 -5.16 16.19
CA ARG A 229 4.89 -3.96 16.89
C ARG A 229 3.68 -3.16 17.38
N LEU A 230 3.68 -2.85 18.67
CA LEU A 230 2.69 -1.99 19.31
C LEU A 230 3.03 -0.51 19.13
N LYS A 231 2.06 0.36 19.38
CA LYS A 231 2.29 1.83 19.37
C LYS A 231 3.32 2.26 20.42
N SER A 232 3.45 1.52 21.52
CA SER A 232 4.48 1.75 22.55
C SER A 232 5.92 1.51 22.07
N GLY A 233 6.10 0.85 20.91
CA GLY A 233 7.39 0.38 20.42
C GLY A 233 7.72 -1.06 20.81
N ALA A 234 6.96 -1.68 21.71
CA ALA A 234 7.17 -3.08 22.10
C ALA A 234 6.90 -4.04 20.93
N PHE A 235 7.69 -5.11 20.85
CA PHE A 235 7.58 -6.16 19.84
C PHE A 235 7.18 -7.49 20.47
N PHE A 236 6.28 -8.20 19.79
CA PHE A 236 5.86 -9.54 20.16
C PHE A 236 5.93 -10.44 18.94
N ASN A 237 6.41 -11.67 19.12
CA ASN A 237 6.23 -12.71 18.12
C ASN A 237 4.82 -13.26 18.20
N GLY A 238 4.32 -13.83 17.10
CA GLY A 238 2.98 -14.37 17.07
C GLY A 238 2.71 -15.21 15.83
N VAL A 239 1.49 -15.67 15.74
CA VAL A 239 0.93 -16.30 14.56
C VAL A 239 -0.30 -15.53 14.11
N ALA A 240 -0.48 -15.33 12.80
CA ALA A 240 -1.63 -14.63 12.28
C ALA A 240 -2.29 -15.40 11.13
N ASN A 241 -3.61 -15.48 11.17
CA ASN A 241 -4.42 -15.94 10.04
C ASN A 241 -4.92 -14.72 9.24
N ILE A 242 -4.74 -14.77 7.92
CA ILE A 242 -5.23 -13.76 6.98
C ILE A 242 -6.22 -14.45 6.04
N GLY A 243 -7.48 -14.09 6.19
CA GLY A 243 -8.54 -14.77 5.47
C GLY A 243 -9.76 -13.92 5.21
N THR A 244 -10.76 -14.58 4.66
CA THR A 244 -12.05 -13.98 4.33
C THR A 244 -13.12 -14.47 5.30
N ARG A 245 -13.91 -13.55 5.82
CA ARG A 245 -15.06 -13.87 6.65
C ARG A 245 -16.34 -13.43 5.95
N PRO A 246 -17.27 -14.36 5.67
CA PRO A 246 -18.59 -14.00 5.19
C PRO A 246 -19.33 -13.12 6.22
N THR A 247 -20.01 -12.09 5.76
CA THR A 247 -20.84 -11.22 6.57
C THR A 247 -22.17 -10.99 5.86
N VAL A 248 -23.18 -10.48 6.58
CA VAL A 248 -24.50 -10.15 6.00
C VAL A 248 -24.39 -9.18 4.81
N ASN A 249 -23.36 -8.33 4.80
CA ASN A 249 -23.15 -7.30 3.77
C ASN A 249 -21.97 -7.62 2.81
N GLY A 250 -21.59 -8.89 2.65
CA GLY A 250 -20.50 -9.30 1.75
C GLY A 250 -19.37 -10.04 2.46
N VAL A 251 -18.14 -9.89 1.96
CA VAL A 251 -16.96 -10.59 2.47
C VAL A 251 -16.01 -9.59 3.10
N ASN A 252 -15.68 -9.76 4.37
CA ASN A 252 -14.65 -8.97 5.04
C ASN A 252 -13.30 -9.69 5.01
N GLN A 253 -12.28 -8.98 4.58
CA GLN A 253 -10.88 -9.43 4.72
C GLN A 253 -10.42 -9.13 6.15
N LEU A 254 -9.96 -10.14 6.86
CA LEU A 254 -9.58 -10.05 8.27
C LEU A 254 -8.17 -10.62 8.48
N LEU A 255 -7.41 -9.99 9.38
CA LEU A 255 -6.20 -10.53 9.96
C LEU A 255 -6.49 -10.79 11.44
N GLU A 256 -6.27 -12.02 11.91
CA GLU A 256 -6.45 -12.45 13.28
C GLU A 256 -5.08 -12.87 13.83
N ALA A 257 -4.48 -12.05 14.69
CA ALA A 257 -3.15 -12.29 15.26
C ALA A 257 -3.22 -12.74 16.71
N HIS A 258 -2.57 -13.87 17.02
CA HIS A 258 -2.29 -14.33 18.37
C HIS A 258 -0.84 -13.97 18.73
N LEU A 259 -0.65 -13.12 19.74
CA LEU A 259 0.66 -12.65 20.19
C LEU A 259 1.15 -13.55 21.33
N PHE A 260 2.38 -14.04 21.19
CA PHE A 260 2.99 -14.89 22.22
C PHE A 260 3.37 -14.07 23.44
N ASP A 261 3.13 -14.60 24.62
CA ASP A 261 3.50 -14.03 25.92
C ASP A 261 2.93 -12.61 26.16
N PHE A 262 1.92 -12.21 25.40
CA PHE A 262 1.25 -10.92 25.57
C PHE A 262 0.11 -11.04 26.60
N GLN A 263 0.17 -10.15 27.59
CA GLN A 263 -0.92 -9.95 28.55
C GLN A 263 -1.41 -8.52 28.48
N GLY A 264 -2.69 -8.32 28.27
CA GLY A 264 -3.30 -7.00 28.23
C GLY A 264 -4.42 -6.85 27.20
N ASP A 265 -4.90 -5.62 27.04
CA ASP A 265 -5.95 -5.27 26.11
C ASP A 265 -5.38 -4.53 24.89
N LEU A 266 -5.71 -5.05 23.71
CA LEU A 266 -5.32 -4.48 22.41
C LEU A 266 -6.46 -3.77 21.69
N TYR A 267 -7.70 -3.81 22.21
CA TYR A 267 -8.83 -3.21 21.52
C TYR A 267 -8.63 -1.71 21.26
N GLY A 268 -8.92 -1.31 20.05
CA GLY A 268 -8.74 0.08 19.61
C GLY A 268 -7.30 0.50 19.37
N GLN A 269 -6.30 -0.30 19.74
CA GLN A 269 -4.89 -0.02 19.48
C GLN A 269 -4.53 -0.27 18.01
N TRP A 270 -3.47 0.39 17.56
CA TRP A 270 -2.88 0.16 16.25
C TRP A 270 -1.73 -0.82 16.36
N LEU A 271 -1.78 -1.86 15.53
CA LEU A 271 -0.72 -2.85 15.40
C LEU A 271 -0.05 -2.72 14.02
N ASP A 272 1.26 -2.93 14.00
CA ASP A 272 2.07 -3.09 12.79
C ASP A 272 2.50 -4.56 12.74
N VAL A 273 1.88 -5.33 11.85
CA VAL A 273 2.05 -6.79 11.74
C VAL A 273 2.95 -7.08 10.54
N GLU A 274 4.17 -7.52 10.81
CA GLU A 274 5.16 -7.97 9.83
C GLU A 274 4.98 -9.46 9.57
N LEU A 275 4.86 -9.83 8.29
CA LEU A 275 4.79 -11.23 7.88
C LEU A 275 6.21 -11.77 7.70
N CYS A 276 6.58 -12.77 8.51
CA CYS A 276 7.93 -13.33 8.52
C CYS A 276 8.04 -14.63 7.71
N HIS A 277 7.09 -15.56 7.91
CA HIS A 277 7.13 -16.86 7.25
C HIS A 277 5.71 -17.40 7.06
N LYS A 278 5.43 -18.02 5.90
CA LYS A 278 4.18 -18.72 5.63
C LYS A 278 4.20 -20.08 6.34
N ILE A 279 3.21 -20.35 7.18
CA ILE A 279 3.06 -21.64 7.86
C ILE A 279 2.22 -22.59 7.01
N ARG A 280 1.02 -22.15 6.60
CA ARG A 280 0.09 -22.96 5.79
C ARG A 280 -1.01 -22.11 5.12
N ASN A 281 -1.75 -22.73 4.25
CA ASN A 281 -2.99 -22.16 3.69
C ASN A 281 -4.15 -22.25 4.70
N GLU A 282 -5.23 -21.51 4.44
CA GLU A 282 -6.47 -21.66 5.20
C GLU A 282 -7.03 -23.08 5.03
N MET A 283 -7.58 -23.62 6.10
CA MET A 283 -8.21 -24.95 6.14
C MET A 283 -9.56 -24.85 6.84
N LYS A 284 -10.49 -25.73 6.48
CA LYS A 284 -11.73 -25.97 7.22
C LYS A 284 -11.54 -27.13 8.17
N PHE A 285 -12.10 -27.04 9.36
CA PHE A 285 -11.98 -28.07 10.38
C PHE A 285 -13.33 -28.71 10.65
N PRO A 286 -13.38 -30.05 10.78
CA PRO A 286 -14.61 -30.78 11.05
C PRO A 286 -15.16 -30.50 12.47
N SER A 287 -14.26 -30.27 13.43
CA SER A 287 -14.60 -30.01 14.83
C SER A 287 -13.82 -28.82 15.41
N PHE A 288 -14.24 -28.38 16.57
CA PHE A 288 -13.60 -27.32 17.33
C PHE A 288 -12.27 -27.80 17.95
N ASP A 289 -12.19 -29.07 18.29
CA ASP A 289 -10.98 -29.70 18.84
C ASP A 289 -9.89 -29.83 17.77
N ASP A 290 -10.25 -30.18 16.53
CA ASP A 290 -9.31 -30.19 15.40
C ASP A 290 -8.76 -28.79 15.13
N LEU A 291 -9.60 -27.76 15.20
CA LEU A 291 -9.16 -26.36 15.07
C LEU A 291 -8.17 -26.00 16.18
N LYS A 292 -8.47 -26.33 17.44
CA LYS A 292 -7.59 -26.06 18.60
C LYS A 292 -6.25 -26.76 18.46
N ALA A 293 -6.26 -28.04 18.09
CA ALA A 293 -5.05 -28.83 17.86
C ALA A 293 -4.16 -28.23 16.73
N GLN A 294 -4.79 -27.81 15.63
CA GLN A 294 -4.04 -27.19 14.52
C GLN A 294 -3.46 -25.83 14.91
N ILE A 295 -4.19 -25.00 15.66
CA ILE A 295 -3.66 -23.72 16.15
C ILE A 295 -2.45 -23.94 17.06
N ALA A 296 -2.49 -24.93 17.95
CA ALA A 296 -1.35 -25.29 18.79
C ALA A 296 -0.11 -25.68 17.94
N GLN A 297 -0.31 -26.46 16.87
CA GLN A 297 0.76 -26.80 15.93
C GLN A 297 1.30 -25.59 15.17
N ASP A 298 0.44 -24.68 14.73
CA ASP A 298 0.82 -23.44 14.06
C ASP A 298 1.68 -22.56 14.98
N VAL A 299 1.31 -22.46 16.27
CA VAL A 299 2.07 -21.73 17.30
C VAL A 299 3.46 -22.32 17.48
N GLU A 300 3.59 -23.65 17.61
CA GLU A 300 4.90 -24.29 17.76
C GLU A 300 5.75 -24.12 16.49
N THR A 301 5.16 -24.23 15.32
CA THR A 301 5.85 -23.94 14.05
C THR A 301 6.36 -22.51 14.01
N ALA A 302 5.53 -21.53 14.36
CA ALA A 302 5.94 -20.13 14.42
C ALA A 302 7.06 -19.88 15.43
N LYS A 303 7.00 -20.48 16.62
CA LYS A 303 8.07 -20.38 17.64
C LYS A 303 9.40 -20.92 17.12
N ASN A 304 9.38 -22.03 16.35
CA ASN A 304 10.58 -22.62 15.80
C ASN A 304 11.20 -21.74 14.71
N VAL A 305 10.40 -21.07 13.87
CA VAL A 305 10.87 -20.05 12.91
C VAL A 305 11.67 -18.98 13.63
N PHE A 306 11.16 -18.43 14.75
CA PHE A 306 11.86 -17.36 15.47
C PHE A 306 13.05 -17.82 16.32
N LYS A 307 13.18 -19.12 16.64
CA LYS A 307 14.40 -19.66 17.26
C LYS A 307 15.55 -19.72 16.25
N THR A 308 15.26 -20.13 15.03
CA THR A 308 16.25 -20.24 13.93
C THR A 308 16.76 -18.86 13.48
N ASP A 309 15.89 -17.84 13.47
CA ASP A 309 16.25 -16.44 13.14
C ASP A 309 17.19 -15.78 14.16
N ARG A 310 17.28 -16.28 15.39
CA ARG A 310 18.17 -15.74 16.45
C ARG A 310 19.60 -16.31 16.39
N THR A 311 19.84 -17.28 15.51
CA THR A 311 21.11 -18.00 15.40
C THR A 311 21.95 -17.53 14.21
N LEU A 312 21.48 -16.55 13.46
CA LEU A 312 22.17 -15.84 12.37
C LEU A 312 22.40 -14.37 12.75
#